data_94d6bc17ad7d85a068b97023743c674e
#
_entry.id   94d6bc17ad7d85a068b97023743c674e
#
_cell.length_a   1.000
_cell.length_b   1.000
_cell.length_c   1.000
_cell.angle_alpha   90.00
_cell.angle_beta   90.00
_cell.angle_gamma   90.00
#
_symmetry.space_group_name_H-M   'P 1'
#
loop_
_entity.id
_entity.type
_entity.pdbx_description
1 polymer ?
#
loop_
_entity_poly.entity_id
_entity_poly.type
_entity_poly.pdbx_seq_one_letter_code
_entity_poly.pdbx_strand_id
1 'polypeptide(L)'
;MLTRHLVALATAVSMVSFAGTVSADHHGKKMSNTDIAKAWVSAGQTGGKDASLKIMKKHMADDGVVFRPRYVGLGFTHDGYQTGTMIVNEVIEGSPADGTLEVGDQFVSVKGVAVTAENMDRLSFRGKPGEMIDAVIKRGDKEMPISLARGKISYSISKADMVEWMENADGDDWGDEKFTLHEAVGVGNVVYVWTEIMNTDDATGQPVETHVVTRFQFNDDGKVAAIANMREDRFILEQRGFTISR
;
A
#
# COMPACT_ATOMS: atom_id res chain seq x y z
N MET A 1 -1.66 -50.49 48.24
CA MET A 1 -2.77 -49.52 48.32
C MET A 1 -2.19 -48.18 48.75
N LEU A 2 -1.93 -47.31 47.80
CA LEU A 2 -1.53 -45.90 48.08
C LEU A 2 -2.28 -45.00 47.10
N THR A 3 -3.27 -44.33 47.67
CA THR A 3 -4.11 -43.35 46.96
C THR A 3 -3.32 -42.05 46.81
N ARG A 4 -3.05 -41.63 45.56
CA ARG A 4 -2.45 -40.33 45.24
C ARG A 4 -3.57 -39.34 44.92
N HIS A 5 -3.72 -38.34 45.78
CA HIS A 5 -4.58 -37.18 45.51
C HIS A 5 -3.86 -36.23 44.54
N LEU A 6 -4.44 -36.04 43.35
CA LEU A 6 -4.10 -34.94 42.45
C LEU A 6 -4.83 -33.69 42.93
N VAL A 7 -4.07 -32.70 43.36
CA VAL A 7 -4.56 -31.33 43.56
C VAL A 7 -4.49 -30.60 42.22
N ALA A 8 -5.63 -30.33 41.64
CA ALA A 8 -5.74 -29.47 40.47
C ALA A 8 -5.68 -28.01 40.91
N LEU A 9 -4.60 -27.32 40.59
CA LEU A 9 -4.47 -25.86 40.75
C LEU A 9 -5.17 -25.18 39.58
N ALA A 10 -6.38 -24.67 39.78
CA ALA A 10 -7.07 -23.85 38.81
C ALA A 10 -6.52 -22.42 38.88
N THR A 11 -5.71 -22.05 37.94
CA THR A 11 -5.29 -20.66 37.73
C THR A 11 -6.41 -19.92 37.01
N ALA A 12 -7.15 -19.10 37.75
CA ALA A 12 -8.13 -18.18 37.17
C ALA A 12 -7.39 -17.04 36.50
N VAL A 13 -7.37 -17.06 35.17
CA VAL A 13 -6.96 -15.89 34.35
C VAL A 13 -8.15 -14.94 34.36
N SER A 14 -8.05 -13.86 35.11
CA SER A 14 -9.00 -12.75 35.09
C SER A 14 -8.85 -12.01 33.78
N MET A 15 -9.75 -12.24 32.82
CA MET A 15 -9.92 -11.38 31.67
C MET A 15 -10.49 -10.05 32.16
N VAL A 16 -9.66 -9.02 32.22
CA VAL A 16 -10.12 -7.65 32.38
C VAL A 16 -10.69 -7.20 31.04
N SER A 17 -12.00 -7.37 30.87
CA SER A 17 -12.74 -6.76 29.77
C SER A 17 -12.75 -5.25 29.97
N PHE A 18 -11.91 -4.52 29.27
CA PHE A 18 -12.05 -3.07 29.13
C PHE A 18 -13.23 -2.78 28.19
N ALA A 19 -14.43 -2.86 28.72
CA ALA A 19 -15.59 -2.18 28.17
C ALA A 19 -15.42 -0.69 28.47
N GLY A 20 -14.64 0.01 27.64
CA GLY A 20 -14.56 1.46 27.66
C GLY A 20 -15.89 2.02 27.17
N THR A 21 -16.76 2.40 28.11
CA THR A 21 -17.89 3.30 27.82
C THR A 21 -17.33 4.57 27.22
N VAL A 22 -17.63 4.80 25.93
CA VAL A 22 -17.40 6.10 25.28
C VAL A 22 -18.34 7.09 25.95
N SER A 23 -17.85 7.75 27.01
CA SER A 23 -18.51 8.89 27.61
C SER A 23 -18.42 10.05 26.63
N ALA A 24 -19.53 10.43 26.05
CA ALA A 24 -19.69 11.66 25.31
C ALA A 24 -19.60 12.84 26.29
N ASP A 25 -18.40 13.39 26.46
CA ASP A 25 -18.15 14.76 26.92
C ASP A 25 -16.65 15.06 26.83
N HIS A 26 -16.17 15.37 25.62
CA HIS A 26 -14.88 16.03 25.46
C HIS A 26 -15.04 17.31 24.66
N HIS A 27 -15.34 18.38 25.35
CA HIS A 27 -15.08 19.73 24.85
C HIS A 27 -13.64 19.84 24.38
N GLY A 28 -13.44 19.86 23.05
CA GLY A 28 -12.37 20.59 22.38
C GLY A 28 -10.92 20.18 22.59
N LYS A 29 -10.59 19.01 23.13
CA LYS A 29 -9.16 18.61 23.21
C LYS A 29 -8.67 18.20 21.81
N LYS A 30 -7.74 19.00 21.26
CA LYS A 30 -7.06 18.67 20.01
C LYS A 30 -6.44 17.27 20.13
N MET A 31 -6.72 16.38 19.17
CA MET A 31 -6.09 15.06 19.13
C MET A 31 -4.56 15.20 19.07
N SER A 32 -3.85 14.34 19.79
CA SER A 32 -2.40 14.26 19.67
C SER A 32 -2.00 13.67 18.31
N ASN A 33 -0.77 13.93 17.86
CA ASN A 33 -0.24 13.33 16.63
C ASN A 33 -0.32 11.79 16.67
N THR A 34 -0.07 11.19 17.83
CA THR A 34 -0.19 9.73 18.04
C THR A 34 -1.63 9.25 17.91
N ASP A 35 -2.61 10.01 18.44
CA ASP A 35 -4.03 9.63 18.30
C ASP A 35 -4.50 9.75 16.85
N ILE A 36 -4.04 10.78 16.12
CA ILE A 36 -4.33 10.93 14.69
C ILE A 36 -3.74 9.75 13.90
N ALA A 37 -2.47 9.39 14.15
CA ALA A 37 -1.81 8.27 13.47
C ALA A 37 -2.52 6.93 13.72
N LYS A 38 -2.90 6.63 14.97
CA LYS A 38 -3.69 5.45 15.32
C LYS A 38 -5.05 5.44 14.61
N ALA A 39 -5.78 6.55 14.66
CA ALA A 39 -7.08 6.67 14.00
C ALA A 39 -6.96 6.52 12.49
N TRP A 40 -5.86 6.99 11.89
CA TRP A 40 -5.60 6.86 10.46
C TRP A 40 -5.44 5.40 10.04
N VAL A 41 -4.54 4.65 10.68
CA VAL A 41 -4.34 3.24 10.34
C VAL A 41 -5.60 2.40 10.61
N SER A 42 -6.31 2.66 11.71
CA SER A 42 -7.58 1.97 11.99
C SER A 42 -8.66 2.28 10.94
N ALA A 43 -8.77 3.54 10.49
CA ALA A 43 -9.71 3.91 9.44
C ALA A 43 -9.41 3.18 8.12
N GLY A 44 -8.13 3.06 7.75
CA GLY A 44 -7.69 2.37 6.53
C GLY A 44 -7.94 0.87 6.55
N GLN A 45 -7.87 0.23 7.72
CA GLN A 45 -7.94 -1.23 7.84
C GLN A 45 -9.34 -1.75 8.16
N THR A 46 -10.08 -1.05 9.02
CA THR A 46 -11.36 -1.55 9.54
C THR A 46 -12.51 -0.54 9.39
N GLY A 47 -12.20 0.68 9.01
CA GLY A 47 -13.20 1.76 8.96
C GLY A 47 -13.86 1.94 7.59
N GLY A 48 -13.34 1.29 6.56
CA GLY A 48 -13.83 1.42 5.20
C GLY A 48 -13.47 2.74 4.51
N LYS A 49 -13.96 2.91 3.29
CA LYS A 49 -13.69 4.05 2.40
C LYS A 49 -14.03 5.39 3.05
N ASP A 50 -15.22 5.53 3.61
CA ASP A 50 -15.70 6.81 4.14
C ASP A 50 -14.89 7.27 5.36
N ALA A 51 -14.53 6.33 6.26
CA ALA A 51 -13.71 6.65 7.41
C ALA A 51 -12.30 7.08 6.98
N SER A 52 -11.72 6.40 5.98
CA SER A 52 -10.41 6.71 5.40
C SER A 52 -10.41 8.09 4.72
N LEU A 53 -11.41 8.40 3.92
CA LEU A 53 -11.58 9.72 3.31
C LEU A 53 -11.73 10.82 4.37
N LYS A 54 -12.55 10.59 5.38
CA LYS A 54 -12.80 11.55 6.46
C LYS A 54 -11.53 11.89 7.23
N ILE A 55 -10.74 10.87 7.62
CA ILE A 55 -9.50 11.10 8.37
C ILE A 55 -8.47 11.83 7.52
N MET A 56 -8.33 11.45 6.24
CA MET A 56 -7.41 12.07 5.29
C MET A 56 -7.77 13.53 5.03
N LYS A 57 -9.01 13.83 4.62
CA LYS A 57 -9.47 15.19 4.35
C LYS A 57 -9.29 16.10 5.56
N LYS A 58 -9.53 15.59 6.77
CA LYS A 58 -9.45 16.37 8.01
C LYS A 58 -8.02 16.59 8.49
N HIS A 59 -7.15 15.58 8.42
CA HIS A 59 -5.88 15.58 9.14
C HIS A 59 -4.63 15.63 8.24
N MET A 60 -4.74 15.43 6.92
CA MET A 60 -3.61 15.59 6.00
C MET A 60 -3.46 17.06 5.60
N ALA A 61 -2.22 17.54 5.53
CA ALA A 61 -1.89 18.86 4.97
C ALA A 61 -2.27 18.89 3.48
N ASP A 62 -2.56 20.08 2.93
CA ASP A 62 -3.00 20.17 1.53
C ASP A 62 -1.88 19.83 0.55
N ASP A 63 -0.62 20.10 0.93
CA ASP A 63 0.61 19.67 0.25
C ASP A 63 1.14 18.32 0.74
N GLY A 64 0.35 17.59 1.53
CA GLY A 64 0.74 16.31 2.10
C GLY A 64 0.92 15.22 1.04
N VAL A 65 1.86 14.31 1.28
CA VAL A 65 2.22 13.24 0.35
C VAL A 65 2.23 11.85 0.99
N VAL A 66 1.93 10.83 0.20
CA VAL A 66 2.10 9.42 0.57
C VAL A 66 3.21 8.83 -0.28
N PHE A 67 4.33 8.46 0.34
CA PHE A 67 5.43 7.78 -0.35
C PHE A 67 5.03 6.37 -0.73
N ARG A 68 5.23 6.02 -1.98
CA ARG A 68 5.00 4.66 -2.48
C ARG A 68 6.24 3.79 -2.31
N PRO A 69 6.08 2.46 -2.20
CA PRO A 69 7.22 1.54 -2.18
C PRO A 69 8.11 1.74 -3.40
N ARG A 70 9.42 1.81 -3.17
CA ARG A 70 10.40 1.92 -4.26
C ARG A 70 10.50 0.61 -5.03
N TYR A 71 10.75 0.71 -6.32
CA TYR A 71 10.91 -0.47 -7.18
C TYR A 71 11.91 -0.24 -8.31
N VAL A 72 12.30 -1.31 -8.99
CA VAL A 72 13.08 -1.25 -10.22
C VAL A 72 12.16 -1.45 -11.41
N GLY A 73 12.13 -0.50 -12.33
CA GLY A 73 11.24 -0.50 -13.50
C GLY A 73 11.43 0.69 -14.40
N LEU A 74 10.43 1.03 -15.19
CA LEU A 74 10.47 2.14 -16.13
C LEU A 74 9.87 3.44 -15.59
N GLY A 75 8.91 3.38 -14.66
CA GLY A 75 8.32 4.58 -14.04
C GLY A 75 7.11 5.11 -14.78
N PHE A 76 6.13 4.26 -15.03
CA PHE A 76 4.81 4.63 -15.52
C PHE A 76 3.74 3.79 -14.82
N THR A 77 2.51 4.26 -14.86
CA THR A 77 1.31 3.50 -14.50
C THR A 77 0.49 3.24 -15.78
N HIS A 78 -0.39 2.25 -15.73
CA HIS A 78 -1.18 1.87 -16.90
C HIS A 78 -2.54 1.31 -16.51
N ASP A 79 -3.49 1.42 -17.41
CA ASP A 79 -4.79 0.79 -17.37
C ASP A 79 -4.88 -0.43 -18.30
N GLY A 80 -5.95 -1.21 -18.16
CA GLY A 80 -6.31 -2.25 -19.12
C GLY A 80 -5.64 -3.60 -18.86
N TYR A 81 -5.07 -3.83 -17.69
CA TYR A 81 -4.47 -5.13 -17.35
C TYR A 81 -5.45 -6.31 -17.57
N GLN A 82 -6.67 -6.19 -17.08
CA GLN A 82 -7.70 -7.24 -17.21
C GLN A 82 -8.22 -7.42 -18.64
N THR A 83 -8.20 -6.37 -19.45
CA THR A 83 -8.66 -6.42 -20.85
C THR A 83 -7.57 -6.82 -21.84
N GLY A 84 -6.34 -7.07 -21.36
CA GLY A 84 -5.20 -7.40 -22.21
C GLY A 84 -4.68 -6.21 -23.01
N THR A 85 -5.03 -4.99 -22.61
CA THR A 85 -4.43 -3.76 -23.12
C THR A 85 -3.52 -3.15 -22.05
N MET A 86 -2.55 -2.36 -22.46
CA MET A 86 -1.67 -1.64 -21.56
C MET A 86 -1.51 -0.23 -22.09
N ILE A 87 -2.30 0.69 -21.54
CA ILE A 87 -2.34 2.10 -21.93
C ILE A 87 -1.71 2.92 -20.79
N VAL A 88 -0.69 3.71 -21.13
CA VAL A 88 -0.01 4.59 -20.17
C VAL A 88 -1.00 5.67 -19.71
N ASN A 89 -1.27 5.73 -18.41
CA ASN A 89 -2.11 6.75 -17.80
C ASN A 89 -1.33 7.78 -16.96
N GLU A 90 -0.08 7.46 -16.59
CA GLU A 90 0.81 8.39 -15.90
C GLU A 90 2.26 8.05 -16.22
N VAL A 91 3.10 9.05 -16.35
CA VAL A 91 4.57 8.92 -16.44
C VAL A 91 5.18 9.64 -15.25
N ILE A 92 5.99 8.92 -14.47
CA ILE A 92 6.62 9.44 -13.27
C ILE A 92 7.80 10.34 -13.68
N GLU A 93 7.75 11.60 -13.29
CA GLU A 93 8.80 12.59 -13.58
C GLU A 93 10.19 12.11 -13.10
N GLY A 94 11.21 12.30 -13.91
CA GLY A 94 12.59 11.88 -13.65
C GLY A 94 12.82 10.38 -13.73
N SER A 95 11.82 9.59 -14.14
CA SER A 95 11.96 8.15 -14.38
C SER A 95 12.55 7.84 -15.76
N PRO A 96 12.98 6.58 -16.03
CA PRO A 96 13.38 6.17 -17.39
C PRO A 96 12.31 6.36 -18.46
N ALA A 97 11.03 6.32 -18.11
CA ALA A 97 9.93 6.56 -19.04
C ALA A 97 9.77 8.03 -19.40
N ASP A 98 10.23 8.93 -18.52
CA ASP A 98 10.08 10.38 -18.69
C ASP A 98 10.79 10.87 -19.97
N GLY A 99 10.08 11.67 -20.76
CA GLY A 99 10.55 12.14 -22.07
C GLY A 99 10.54 11.10 -23.19
N THR A 100 10.14 9.84 -22.92
CA THR A 100 10.02 8.77 -23.93
C THR A 100 8.59 8.29 -24.09
N LEU A 101 7.91 7.95 -22.98
CA LEU A 101 6.50 7.60 -22.97
C LEU A 101 5.63 8.84 -22.75
N GLU A 102 4.43 8.79 -23.32
CA GLU A 102 3.39 9.80 -23.12
C GLU A 102 2.10 9.12 -22.63
N VAL A 103 1.27 9.87 -21.91
CA VAL A 103 -0.07 9.40 -21.53
C VAL A 103 -0.87 9.08 -22.80
N GLY A 104 -1.50 7.92 -22.83
CA GLY A 104 -2.22 7.39 -23.98
C GLY A 104 -1.40 6.47 -24.90
N ASP A 105 -0.08 6.34 -24.70
CA ASP A 105 0.69 5.30 -25.38
C ASP A 105 0.18 3.92 -25.02
N GLN A 106 -0.01 3.06 -26.00
CA GLN A 106 -0.42 1.69 -25.82
C GLN A 106 0.75 0.74 -26.10
N PHE A 107 1.13 -0.10 -25.15
CA PHE A 107 2.11 -1.15 -25.41
C PHE A 107 1.54 -2.23 -26.32
N VAL A 108 2.29 -2.56 -27.38
CA VAL A 108 1.98 -3.62 -28.36
C VAL A 108 2.77 -4.88 -28.04
N SER A 109 4.04 -4.73 -27.69
CA SER A 109 4.90 -5.83 -27.26
C SER A 109 6.00 -5.36 -26.32
N VAL A 110 6.47 -6.26 -25.43
CA VAL A 110 7.57 -6.02 -24.48
C VAL A 110 8.53 -7.19 -24.56
N LYS A 111 9.81 -6.94 -24.89
CA LYS A 111 10.85 -7.99 -25.11
C LYS A 111 10.38 -9.10 -26.06
N GLY A 112 9.64 -8.74 -27.11
CA GLY A 112 9.08 -9.67 -28.08
C GLY A 112 7.83 -10.42 -27.65
N VAL A 113 7.33 -10.22 -26.43
CA VAL A 113 6.07 -10.78 -25.94
C VAL A 113 4.95 -9.82 -26.28
N ALA A 114 3.94 -10.26 -27.03
CA ALA A 114 2.78 -9.46 -27.37
C ALA A 114 1.95 -9.12 -26.11
N VAL A 115 1.43 -7.90 -26.03
CA VAL A 115 0.53 -7.47 -24.96
C VAL A 115 -0.87 -7.98 -25.29
N THR A 116 -1.31 -9.03 -24.60
CA THR A 116 -2.63 -9.66 -24.66
C THR A 116 -3.06 -10.11 -23.28
N ALA A 117 -4.33 -10.38 -23.05
CA ALA A 117 -4.81 -10.84 -21.74
C ALA A 117 -4.04 -12.09 -21.23
N GLU A 118 -3.72 -13.02 -22.12
CA GLU A 118 -3.02 -14.26 -21.78
C GLU A 118 -1.52 -14.08 -21.48
N ASN A 119 -0.94 -12.95 -21.90
CA ASN A 119 0.48 -12.68 -21.77
C ASN A 119 0.81 -11.67 -20.66
N MET A 120 -0.16 -11.06 -20.02
CA MET A 120 0.09 -9.96 -19.07
C MET A 120 1.09 -10.35 -17.97
N ASP A 121 1.00 -11.54 -17.41
CA ASP A 121 1.91 -12.04 -16.37
C ASP A 121 3.33 -12.33 -16.89
N ARG A 122 3.51 -12.41 -18.20
CA ARG A 122 4.80 -12.67 -18.86
C ARG A 122 5.55 -11.39 -19.21
N LEU A 123 4.88 -10.24 -19.10
CA LEU A 123 5.47 -8.94 -19.44
C LEU A 123 6.48 -8.54 -18.36
N SER A 124 7.74 -8.38 -18.75
CA SER A 124 8.86 -8.20 -17.82
C SER A 124 9.28 -6.73 -17.73
N PHE A 125 8.54 -5.92 -16.99
CA PHE A 125 8.91 -4.53 -16.69
C PHE A 125 9.84 -4.41 -15.46
N ARG A 126 9.78 -5.37 -14.54
CA ARG A 126 10.62 -5.44 -13.33
C ARG A 126 11.92 -6.20 -13.62
N GLY A 127 12.97 -5.94 -12.84
CA GLY A 127 14.24 -6.65 -12.99
C GLY A 127 15.42 -5.87 -12.41
N LYS A 128 16.60 -5.98 -13.03
CA LYS A 128 17.83 -5.33 -12.53
C LYS A 128 17.92 -3.89 -13.03
N PRO A 129 18.43 -2.94 -12.19
CA PRO A 129 18.72 -1.59 -12.65
C PRO A 129 19.72 -1.61 -13.81
N GLY A 130 19.49 -0.75 -14.83
CA GLY A 130 20.33 -0.66 -16.03
C GLY A 130 20.05 -1.70 -17.10
N GLU A 131 19.24 -2.72 -16.85
CA GLU A 131 18.84 -3.69 -17.87
C GLU A 131 17.87 -3.04 -18.87
N MET A 132 18.16 -3.23 -20.16
CA MET A 132 17.35 -2.65 -21.25
C MET A 132 16.04 -3.42 -21.44
N ILE A 133 14.99 -2.66 -21.69
CA ILE A 133 13.68 -3.14 -22.11
C ILE A 133 13.40 -2.60 -23.51
N ASP A 134 13.36 -3.50 -24.49
CA ASP A 134 12.90 -3.21 -25.83
C ASP A 134 11.39 -3.46 -25.88
N ALA A 135 10.63 -2.49 -26.41
CA ALA A 135 9.20 -2.58 -26.55
C ALA A 135 8.74 -1.92 -27.85
N VAL A 136 7.54 -2.26 -28.27
CA VAL A 136 6.82 -1.55 -29.32
C VAL A 136 5.61 -0.91 -28.66
N ILE A 137 5.44 0.39 -28.87
CA ILE A 137 4.26 1.13 -28.45
C ILE A 137 3.49 1.65 -29.65
N LYS A 138 2.21 1.90 -29.49
CA LYS A 138 1.34 2.60 -30.41
C LYS A 138 0.99 3.96 -29.82
N ARG A 139 1.37 5.04 -30.54
CA ARG A 139 1.02 6.43 -30.22
C ARG A 139 0.11 6.96 -31.31
N GLY A 140 -1.15 7.18 -30.99
CA GLY A 140 -2.18 7.40 -32.02
C GLY A 140 -2.30 6.17 -32.93
N ASP A 141 -2.14 6.36 -34.26
CA ASP A 141 -2.20 5.27 -35.23
C ASP A 141 -0.82 4.71 -35.62
N LYS A 142 0.26 5.19 -34.99
CA LYS A 142 1.62 4.85 -35.38
C LYS A 142 2.27 3.93 -34.36
N GLU A 143 2.74 2.76 -34.79
CA GLU A 143 3.62 1.91 -34.00
C GLU A 143 5.06 2.40 -34.09
N MET A 144 5.76 2.32 -32.94
CA MET A 144 7.16 2.73 -32.86
C MET A 144 7.93 1.89 -31.82
N PRO A 145 9.17 1.49 -32.14
CA PRO A 145 10.03 0.83 -31.18
C PRO A 145 10.56 1.84 -30.17
N ILE A 146 10.66 1.38 -28.92
CA ILE A 146 11.34 2.09 -27.82
C ILE A 146 12.30 1.15 -27.12
N SER A 147 13.35 1.71 -26.51
CA SER A 147 14.30 0.97 -25.71
C SER A 147 14.66 1.82 -24.48
N LEU A 148 14.36 1.30 -23.28
CA LEU A 148 14.54 2.01 -22.03
C LEU A 148 15.31 1.17 -21.00
N ALA A 149 16.28 1.77 -20.34
CA ALA A 149 16.97 1.13 -19.22
C ALA A 149 16.09 1.20 -17.96
N ARG A 150 15.97 0.08 -17.21
CA ARG A 150 15.30 0.10 -15.90
C ARG A 150 16.02 1.00 -14.92
N GLY A 151 15.28 1.82 -14.21
CA GLY A 151 15.76 2.69 -13.13
C GLY A 151 15.23 2.25 -11.76
N LYS A 152 15.77 2.90 -10.71
CA LYS A 152 15.19 2.83 -9.37
C LYS A 152 14.12 3.91 -9.27
N ILE A 153 12.88 3.49 -9.16
CA ILE A 153 11.73 4.40 -9.11
C ILE A 153 11.38 4.70 -7.67
N SER A 154 11.20 5.99 -7.37
CA SER A 154 10.70 6.48 -6.09
C SER A 154 9.74 7.62 -6.41
N TYR A 155 8.52 7.53 -5.90
CA TYR A 155 7.52 8.56 -6.12
C TYR A 155 6.58 8.66 -4.93
N SER A 156 5.83 9.75 -4.88
CA SER A 156 4.80 9.99 -3.88
C SER A 156 3.50 10.38 -4.59
N ILE A 157 2.40 10.13 -3.94
CA ILE A 157 1.07 10.54 -4.39
C ILE A 157 0.64 11.70 -3.51
N SER A 158 0.12 12.78 -4.12
CA SER A 158 -0.41 13.93 -3.40
C SER A 158 -1.69 13.60 -2.64
N LYS A 159 -2.06 14.44 -1.67
CA LYS A 159 -3.37 14.36 -1.01
C LYS A 159 -4.51 14.42 -2.02
N ALA A 160 -4.40 15.30 -3.02
CA ALA A 160 -5.46 15.50 -4.01
C ALA A 160 -5.70 14.23 -4.81
N ASP A 161 -4.63 13.63 -5.37
CA ASP A 161 -4.71 12.41 -6.16
C ASP A 161 -5.20 11.21 -5.33
N MET A 162 -4.75 11.11 -4.06
CA MET A 162 -5.22 10.06 -3.13
C MET A 162 -6.71 10.20 -2.85
N VAL A 163 -7.21 11.42 -2.61
CA VAL A 163 -8.63 11.68 -2.36
C VAL A 163 -9.44 11.34 -3.61
N GLU A 164 -9.01 11.78 -4.78
CA GLU A 164 -9.67 11.49 -6.06
C GLU A 164 -9.72 9.97 -6.32
N TRP A 165 -8.61 9.29 -6.15
CA TRP A 165 -8.56 7.83 -6.28
C TRP A 165 -9.53 7.14 -5.32
N MET A 166 -9.53 7.54 -4.04
CA MET A 166 -10.42 6.94 -3.03
C MET A 166 -11.89 7.24 -3.31
N GLU A 167 -12.24 8.44 -3.81
CA GLU A 167 -13.62 8.79 -4.15
C GLU A 167 -14.16 7.94 -5.30
N ASN A 168 -13.29 7.59 -6.26
CA ASN A 168 -13.63 6.79 -7.42
C ASN A 168 -13.51 5.27 -7.21
N ALA A 169 -12.85 4.81 -6.12
CA ALA A 169 -12.73 3.40 -5.80
C ALA A 169 -14.09 2.79 -5.41
N ASP A 170 -14.25 1.49 -5.67
CA ASP A 170 -15.42 0.76 -5.20
C ASP A 170 -15.38 0.63 -3.66
N GLY A 171 -16.52 0.82 -3.01
CA GLY A 171 -16.63 0.72 -1.55
C GLY A 171 -16.48 -0.70 -1.03
N ASP A 172 -16.81 -1.70 -1.86
CA ASP A 172 -16.75 -3.11 -1.49
C ASP A 172 -15.31 -3.66 -1.40
N ASP A 173 -14.32 -2.94 -1.96
CA ASP A 173 -12.89 -3.31 -1.90
C ASP A 173 -12.21 -2.96 -0.56
N TRP A 174 -12.98 -2.45 0.42
CA TRP A 174 -12.44 -1.91 1.67
C TRP A 174 -12.91 -2.70 2.89
N GLY A 175 -11.97 -3.32 3.63
CA GLY A 175 -12.19 -3.41 5.07
C GLY A 175 -12.50 -4.75 5.69
N ASP A 176 -12.23 -5.90 5.05
CA ASP A 176 -12.37 -7.23 5.67
C ASP A 176 -11.06 -7.79 6.26
N GLU A 177 -10.02 -6.96 6.34
CA GLU A 177 -8.73 -7.39 6.85
C GLU A 177 -8.75 -7.54 8.36
N LYS A 178 -8.18 -8.63 8.86
CA LYS A 178 -7.89 -8.76 10.28
C LYS A 178 -6.71 -7.87 10.61
N PHE A 179 -6.90 -7.00 11.58
CA PHE A 179 -5.97 -5.94 11.92
C PHE A 179 -5.68 -5.93 13.42
N THR A 180 -4.39 -5.86 13.76
CA THR A 180 -3.91 -5.68 15.14
C THR A 180 -2.98 -4.48 15.18
N LEU A 181 -3.31 -3.48 16.02
CA LEU A 181 -2.40 -2.38 16.31
C LEU A 181 -1.58 -2.76 17.54
N HIS A 182 -0.29 -3.02 17.37
CA HIS A 182 0.61 -3.41 18.46
C HIS A 182 1.03 -2.21 19.29
N GLU A 183 1.62 -1.19 18.63
CA GLU A 183 2.06 0.02 19.32
C GLU A 183 2.11 1.25 18.41
N ALA A 184 2.15 2.43 19.03
CA ALA A 184 2.44 3.68 18.35
C ALA A 184 3.37 4.53 19.20
N VAL A 185 4.49 4.96 18.62
CA VAL A 185 5.53 5.74 19.30
C VAL A 185 5.71 7.06 18.58
N GLY A 186 5.59 8.18 19.32
CA GLY A 186 5.78 9.53 18.81
C GLY A 186 7.04 10.17 19.38
N VAL A 187 7.86 10.80 18.51
CA VAL A 187 9.01 11.61 18.88
C VAL A 187 8.98 12.91 18.07
N GLY A 188 8.79 14.01 18.75
CA GLY A 188 8.63 15.31 18.09
C GLY A 188 7.40 15.32 17.18
N ASN A 189 7.63 15.63 15.92
CA ASN A 189 6.61 15.65 14.88
C ASN A 189 6.51 14.35 14.06
N VAL A 190 7.13 13.26 14.50
CA VAL A 190 7.09 11.96 13.83
C VAL A 190 6.40 10.94 14.72
N VAL A 191 5.52 10.13 14.12
CA VAL A 191 4.88 8.98 14.78
C VAL A 191 5.12 7.74 13.93
N TYR A 192 5.51 6.65 14.59
CA TYR A 192 5.55 5.30 14.02
C TYR A 192 4.43 4.47 14.63
N VAL A 193 3.71 3.76 13.78
CA VAL A 193 2.65 2.83 14.19
C VAL A 193 3.03 1.45 13.67
N TRP A 194 3.14 0.48 14.58
CA TRP A 194 3.38 -0.92 14.24
C TRP A 194 2.07 -1.69 14.29
N THR A 195 1.77 -2.35 13.19
CA THR A 195 0.53 -3.11 12.97
C THR A 195 0.82 -4.48 12.38
N GLU A 196 -0.10 -5.39 12.55
CA GLU A 196 -0.17 -6.69 11.88
C GLU A 196 -1.47 -6.74 11.08
N ILE A 197 -1.38 -7.17 9.84
CA ILE A 197 -2.50 -7.28 8.91
C ILE A 197 -2.52 -8.72 8.40
N MET A 198 -3.70 -9.31 8.36
CA MET A 198 -3.96 -10.59 7.72
C MET A 198 -5.10 -10.43 6.72
N ASN A 199 -4.84 -10.79 5.48
CA ASN A 199 -5.84 -10.81 4.41
C ASN A 199 -5.80 -12.12 3.63
N THR A 200 -6.74 -12.32 2.75
CA THR A 200 -6.73 -13.44 1.79
C THR A 200 -6.09 -12.95 0.49
N ASP A 201 -5.10 -13.66 -0.01
CA ASP A 201 -4.50 -13.38 -1.31
C ASP A 201 -5.44 -13.78 -2.44
N ASP A 202 -5.88 -12.84 -3.26
CA ASP A 202 -6.88 -13.07 -4.31
C ASP A 202 -6.43 -14.07 -5.38
N ALA A 203 -5.12 -14.15 -5.65
CA ALA A 203 -4.60 -15.05 -6.67
C ALA A 203 -4.49 -16.51 -6.19
N THR A 204 -4.22 -16.72 -4.91
CA THR A 204 -3.98 -18.05 -4.34
C THR A 204 -5.10 -18.53 -3.42
N GLY A 205 -5.96 -17.64 -2.93
CA GLY A 205 -6.98 -17.93 -1.91
C GLY A 205 -6.40 -18.26 -0.53
N GLN A 206 -5.09 -18.07 -0.33
CA GLN A 206 -4.41 -18.37 0.92
C GLN A 206 -4.39 -17.15 1.85
N PRO A 207 -4.45 -17.37 3.19
CA PRO A 207 -4.21 -16.28 4.12
C PRO A 207 -2.76 -15.83 4.03
N VAL A 208 -2.56 -14.52 4.00
CA VAL A 208 -1.26 -13.86 4.03
C VAL A 208 -1.24 -12.87 5.18
N GLU A 209 -0.21 -12.97 6.02
CA GLU A 209 -0.01 -12.06 7.14
C GLU A 209 1.26 -11.22 6.94
N THR A 210 1.28 -10.00 7.48
CA THR A 210 2.45 -9.14 7.44
C THR A 210 2.43 -8.11 8.56
N HIS A 211 3.61 -7.79 9.09
CA HIS A 211 3.78 -6.60 9.89
C HIS A 211 4.01 -5.39 8.99
N VAL A 212 3.44 -4.27 9.40
CA VAL A 212 3.62 -2.97 8.75
C VAL A 212 4.03 -1.94 9.77
N VAL A 213 5.08 -1.17 9.45
CA VAL A 213 5.41 0.05 10.17
C VAL A 213 5.02 1.25 9.31
N THR A 214 4.05 2.02 9.76
CA THR A 214 3.64 3.27 9.11
C THR A 214 4.30 4.44 9.83
N ARG A 215 5.07 5.24 9.08
CA ARG A 215 5.67 6.50 9.55
C ARG A 215 4.80 7.68 9.13
N PHE A 216 4.40 8.47 10.10
CA PHE A 216 3.72 9.76 9.90
C PHE A 216 4.67 10.90 10.23
N GLN A 217 4.77 11.88 9.34
CA GLN A 217 5.43 13.16 9.58
C GLN A 217 4.34 14.22 9.70
N PHE A 218 4.36 14.98 10.79
CA PHE A 218 3.43 16.08 10.99
C PHE A 218 4.12 17.43 10.74
N ASN A 219 3.37 18.40 10.24
CA ASN A 219 3.82 19.79 10.18
C ASN A 219 3.50 20.55 11.49
N ASP A 220 3.88 21.81 11.56
CA ASP A 220 3.69 22.65 12.77
C ASP A 220 2.20 22.90 13.11
N ASP A 221 1.31 22.79 12.13
CA ASP A 221 -0.14 22.88 12.33
C ASP A 221 -0.75 21.59 12.90
N GLY A 222 0.06 20.53 13.04
CA GLY A 222 -0.37 19.21 13.48
C GLY A 222 -1.17 18.47 12.41
N LYS A 223 -0.90 18.75 11.13
CA LYS A 223 -1.41 18.01 9.99
C LYS A 223 -0.36 17.02 9.49
N VAL A 224 -0.80 15.90 8.95
CA VAL A 224 0.07 14.91 8.34
C VAL A 224 0.64 15.47 7.04
N ALA A 225 1.94 15.73 7.01
CA ALA A 225 2.66 16.23 5.84
C ALA A 225 3.20 15.09 4.97
N ALA A 226 3.55 13.94 5.58
CA ALA A 226 4.02 12.81 4.82
C ALA A 226 3.71 11.47 5.51
N ILE A 227 3.43 10.45 4.70
CA ILE A 227 3.24 9.07 5.15
C ILE A 227 4.18 8.15 4.35
N ALA A 228 4.78 7.17 5.04
CA ALA A 228 5.56 6.12 4.41
C ALA A 228 5.32 4.79 5.14
N ASN A 229 5.24 3.70 4.38
CA ASN A 229 5.06 2.36 4.92
C ASN A 229 6.29 1.49 4.66
N MET A 230 6.64 0.64 5.63
CA MET A 230 7.53 -0.49 5.47
C MET A 230 6.81 -1.76 5.88
N ARG A 231 6.93 -2.80 5.07
CA ARG A 231 6.31 -4.12 5.31
C ARG A 231 7.28 -5.23 4.94
N GLU A 232 6.92 -6.44 5.30
CA GLU A 232 7.72 -7.65 5.10
C GLU A 232 7.50 -8.24 3.69
N ASP A 233 7.85 -7.48 2.64
CA ASP A 233 7.57 -7.84 1.24
C ASP A 233 8.11 -9.23 0.86
N ARG A 234 9.30 -9.60 1.36
CA ARG A 234 9.85 -10.93 1.14
C ARG A 234 8.99 -12.04 1.77
N PHE A 235 8.59 -11.85 3.02
CA PHE A 235 7.76 -12.80 3.75
C PHE A 235 6.40 -13.01 3.07
N ILE A 236 5.79 -11.92 2.57
CA ILE A 236 4.56 -11.98 1.76
C ILE A 236 4.76 -12.84 0.51
N LEU A 237 5.86 -12.64 -0.23
CA LEU A 237 6.16 -13.43 -1.43
C LEU A 237 6.37 -14.91 -1.11
N GLU A 238 7.07 -15.22 -0.02
CA GLU A 238 7.28 -16.62 0.43
C GLU A 238 5.95 -17.30 0.79
N GLN A 239 5.03 -16.60 1.47
CA GLN A 239 3.68 -17.11 1.77
C GLN A 239 2.86 -17.39 0.50
N ARG A 240 3.06 -16.61 -0.56
CA ARG A 240 2.44 -16.81 -1.88
C ARG A 240 3.11 -17.91 -2.71
N GLY A 241 4.11 -18.60 -2.18
CA GLY A 241 4.82 -19.68 -2.83
C GLY A 241 5.93 -19.24 -3.79
N PHE A 242 6.30 -17.95 -3.80
CA PHE A 242 7.44 -17.51 -4.60
C PHE A 242 8.77 -17.95 -3.97
N THR A 243 9.66 -18.47 -4.81
CA THR A 243 11.04 -18.77 -4.41
C THR A 243 11.96 -17.63 -4.83
N ILE A 244 12.67 -17.04 -3.88
CA ILE A 244 13.67 -16.01 -4.17
C ILE A 244 15.01 -16.70 -4.37
N SER A 245 15.46 -16.77 -5.62
CA SER A 245 16.76 -17.33 -6.01
C SER A 245 17.69 -16.23 -6.56
N ARG A 246 19.02 -16.53 -6.50
CA ARG A 246 20.02 -15.68 -7.16
C ARG A 246 20.24 -16.11 -8.61
#